data_588f8ea689cefd564f31cc56bb746263
#
_entry.id   588f8ea689cefd564f31cc56bb746263
#
_cell.length_a   1.000
_cell.length_b   1.000
_cell.length_c   1.000
_cell.angle_alpha   90.00
_cell.angle_beta   90.00
_cell.angle_gamma   90.00
#
_symmetry.space_group_name_H-M   'P 1'
#
loop_
_entity.id
_entity.type
_entity.pdbx_description
1 polymer ?
#
loop_
_entity_poly.entity_id
_entity_poly.type
_entity_poly.pdbx_seq_one_letter_code
_entity_poly.pdbx_strand_id
1 'polypeptide(L)'
;RSTLMRSSAASDVYKRQDLQKTENAQALQSRDIIKKERGRIARDLHDTVSQELFAASMILSGVSQMADQLSKEDLHNQIQAVEAMLTDAQNDMRVLLLHLRPTELENKTLQEGLQMILRELTDKSNIHVVYKDMVKKVPKRIENNLFRIAQEFISNTLKHAKASQIEVYLYQNSQEIQLKMLDNGVGYDLNASTDEMSYGLKNIQERVDEMAGTVQFLSAKGKGTSIDVRVPILRGEDNVE
;
A
#
# COMPACT_ATOMS: atom_id res chain seq x y z
N ARG A 1 50.43 -8.80 29.57
CA ARG A 1 49.70 -8.93 28.24
C ARG A 1 48.22 -9.31 28.42
N SER A 2 47.79 -9.90 29.53
CA SER A 2 46.39 -10.37 29.73
C SER A 2 45.38 -9.27 30.12
N THR A 3 45.80 -8.18 30.74
CA THR A 3 44.93 -7.08 31.20
C THR A 3 44.47 -6.15 30.07
N LEU A 4 45.31 -5.91 29.09
CA LEU A 4 44.95 -5.07 27.91
C LEU A 4 43.90 -5.73 26.98
N MET A 5 43.94 -7.06 26.83
CA MET A 5 42.92 -7.78 26.03
C MET A 5 41.55 -7.81 26.72
N ARG A 6 41.49 -7.87 28.05
CA ARG A 6 40.20 -7.79 28.81
C ARG A 6 39.56 -6.41 28.73
N SER A 7 40.35 -5.34 28.69
CA SER A 7 39.86 -3.96 28.56
C SER A 7 39.26 -3.69 27.16
N SER A 8 39.89 -4.24 26.11
CA SER A 8 39.38 -4.11 24.72
C SER A 8 38.03 -4.84 24.53
N ALA A 9 37.93 -6.09 24.99
CA ALA A 9 36.69 -6.86 24.90
C ALA A 9 35.52 -6.24 25.68
N ALA A 10 35.77 -5.66 26.86
CA ALA A 10 34.75 -4.94 27.61
C ALA A 10 34.30 -3.67 26.88
N SER A 11 35.24 -2.91 26.29
CA SER A 11 34.92 -1.72 25.47
C SER A 11 34.07 -2.05 24.25
N ASP A 12 34.37 -3.18 23.59
CA ASP A 12 33.61 -3.62 22.41
C ASP A 12 32.19 -4.10 22.77
N VAL A 13 32.03 -4.74 23.94
CA VAL A 13 30.69 -5.11 24.46
C VAL A 13 29.87 -3.87 24.80
N TYR A 14 30.45 -2.87 25.47
CA TYR A 14 29.76 -1.61 25.77
C TYR A 14 29.35 -0.86 24.49
N LYS A 15 30.23 -0.76 23.51
CA LYS A 15 29.92 -0.14 22.20
C LYS A 15 28.78 -0.85 21.48
N ARG A 16 28.76 -2.19 21.49
CA ARG A 16 27.66 -2.98 20.90
C ARG A 16 26.34 -2.76 21.64
N GLN A 17 26.36 -2.71 22.96
CA GLN A 17 25.17 -2.44 23.76
C GLN A 17 24.62 -1.03 23.53
N ASP A 18 25.48 -0.02 23.41
CA ASP A 18 25.05 1.35 23.12
C ASP A 18 24.51 1.51 21.69
N LEU A 19 25.14 0.86 20.70
CA LEU A 19 24.60 0.79 19.33
C LEU A 19 23.22 0.12 19.33
N GLN A 20 23.06 -1.00 20.00
CA GLN A 20 21.79 -1.72 20.04
C GLN A 20 20.68 -0.94 20.77
N LYS A 21 21.04 -0.17 21.82
CA LYS A 21 20.09 0.75 22.48
C LYS A 21 19.67 1.89 21.58
N THR A 22 20.59 2.45 20.80
CA THR A 22 20.32 3.54 19.85
C THR A 22 19.45 3.06 18.71
N GLU A 23 19.74 1.89 18.13
CA GLU A 23 18.94 1.25 17.10
C GLU A 23 17.52 0.91 17.60
N ASN A 24 17.39 0.37 18.81
CA ASN A 24 16.09 0.09 19.42
C ASN A 24 15.29 1.37 19.69
N ALA A 25 15.95 2.44 20.14
CA ALA A 25 15.29 3.73 20.38
C ALA A 25 14.80 4.35 19.06
N GLN A 26 15.61 4.29 17.99
CA GLN A 26 15.23 4.75 16.65
C GLN A 26 14.07 3.92 16.09
N ALA A 27 14.11 2.59 16.25
CA ALA A 27 13.03 1.71 15.82
C ALA A 27 11.71 2.00 16.55
N LEU A 28 11.75 2.25 17.86
CA LEU A 28 10.58 2.65 18.64
C LEU A 28 10.03 4.02 18.20
N GLN A 29 10.89 4.98 17.98
CA GLN A 29 10.50 6.32 17.51
C GLN A 29 9.87 6.25 16.12
N SER A 30 10.42 5.45 15.20
CA SER A 30 9.86 5.23 13.88
C SER A 30 8.47 4.56 13.94
N ARG A 31 8.28 3.58 14.85
CA ARG A 31 6.98 2.93 15.08
C ARG A 31 5.94 3.92 15.60
N ASP A 32 6.32 4.81 16.52
CA ASP A 32 5.41 5.82 17.06
C ASP A 32 4.99 6.86 15.99
N ILE A 33 5.91 7.27 15.13
CA ILE A 33 5.63 8.17 14.00
C ILE A 33 4.64 7.50 13.04
N ILE A 34 4.90 6.25 12.66
CA ILE A 34 4.02 5.48 11.78
C ILE A 34 2.63 5.31 12.40
N LYS A 35 2.55 5.03 13.72
CA LYS A 35 1.27 4.90 14.43
C LYS A 35 0.49 6.20 14.47
N LYS A 36 1.15 7.33 14.70
CA LYS A 36 0.53 8.66 14.68
C LYS A 36 0.01 9.02 13.29
N GLU A 37 0.81 8.76 12.24
CA GLU A 37 0.43 9.03 10.87
C GLU A 37 -0.77 8.17 10.43
N ARG A 38 -0.79 6.90 10.81
CA ARG A 38 -1.97 6.04 10.60
C ARG A 38 -3.23 6.58 11.27
N GLY A 39 -3.09 7.04 12.52
CA GLY A 39 -4.21 7.63 13.24
C GLY A 39 -4.69 8.94 12.59
N ARG A 40 -3.81 9.69 11.93
CA ARG A 40 -4.17 10.87 11.15
C ARG A 40 -4.90 10.47 9.88
N ILE A 41 -4.32 9.58 9.07
CA ILE A 41 -4.93 9.08 7.83
C ILE A 41 -6.30 8.46 8.10
N ALA A 42 -6.43 7.68 9.18
CA ALA A 42 -7.72 7.08 9.55
C ALA A 42 -8.79 8.13 9.85
N ARG A 43 -8.43 9.23 10.49
CA ARG A 43 -9.39 10.34 10.77
C ARG A 43 -9.74 11.09 9.50
N ASP A 44 -8.74 11.47 8.70
CA ASP A 44 -8.94 12.22 7.46
C ASP A 44 -9.87 11.44 6.49
N LEU A 45 -9.64 10.12 6.34
CA LEU A 45 -10.48 9.25 5.52
C LEU A 45 -11.87 9.03 6.11
N HIS A 46 -11.98 8.88 7.45
CA HIS A 46 -13.29 8.78 8.12
C HIS A 46 -14.13 10.04 7.89
N ASP A 47 -13.50 11.20 7.95
CA ASP A 47 -14.18 12.48 7.74
C ASP A 47 -14.63 12.63 6.28
N THR A 48 -13.79 12.21 5.32
CA THR A 48 -14.14 12.18 3.89
C THR A 48 -15.33 11.25 3.62
N VAL A 49 -15.25 9.99 4.07
CA VAL A 49 -16.35 9.02 3.92
C VAL A 49 -17.65 9.53 4.55
N SER A 50 -17.55 10.14 5.73
CA SER A 50 -18.73 10.69 6.42
C SER A 50 -19.37 11.84 5.63
N GLN A 51 -18.56 12.70 5.01
CA GLN A 51 -19.03 13.79 4.15
C GLN A 51 -19.70 13.27 2.88
N GLU A 52 -19.16 12.26 2.22
CA GLU A 52 -19.73 11.63 1.02
C GLU A 52 -21.08 10.97 1.32
N LEU A 53 -21.15 10.20 2.42
CA LEU A 53 -22.40 9.57 2.86
C LEU A 53 -23.46 10.61 3.23
N PHE A 54 -23.06 11.72 3.87
CA PHE A 54 -23.98 12.81 4.21
C PHE A 54 -24.51 13.50 2.94
N ALA A 55 -23.63 13.80 1.96
CA ALA A 55 -24.03 14.38 0.69
C ALA A 55 -24.99 13.47 -0.09
N ALA A 56 -24.69 12.18 -0.17
CA ALA A 56 -25.57 11.19 -0.80
C ALA A 56 -26.94 11.13 -0.12
N SER A 57 -26.99 11.18 1.21
CA SER A 57 -28.24 11.20 1.98
C SER A 57 -29.05 12.48 1.74
N MET A 58 -28.40 13.63 1.60
CA MET A 58 -29.07 14.89 1.26
C MET A 58 -29.70 14.85 -0.13
N ILE A 59 -28.98 14.34 -1.13
CA ILE A 59 -29.51 14.18 -2.49
C ILE A 59 -30.71 13.25 -2.49
N LEU A 60 -30.63 12.09 -1.82
CA LEU A 60 -31.75 11.16 -1.71
C LEU A 60 -32.97 11.78 -1.04
N SER A 61 -32.77 12.57 0.03
CA SER A 61 -33.85 13.29 0.72
C SER A 61 -34.50 14.31 -0.22
N GLY A 62 -33.71 15.06 -0.99
CA GLY A 62 -34.23 16.01 -1.97
C GLY A 62 -35.01 15.33 -3.10
N VAL A 63 -34.47 14.23 -3.64
CA VAL A 63 -35.16 13.40 -4.62
C VAL A 63 -36.51 12.88 -4.09
N SER A 64 -36.51 12.37 -2.85
CA SER A 64 -37.73 11.84 -2.22
C SER A 64 -38.83 12.93 -2.04
N GLN A 65 -38.43 14.17 -1.70
CA GLN A 65 -39.37 15.29 -1.51
C GLN A 65 -39.92 15.85 -2.83
N MET A 66 -39.15 15.76 -3.91
CA MET A 66 -39.48 16.36 -5.21
C MET A 66 -39.77 15.31 -6.29
N ALA A 67 -39.93 14.03 -5.92
CA ALA A 67 -40.05 12.91 -6.87
C ALA A 67 -41.16 13.13 -7.91
N ASP A 68 -42.29 13.69 -7.54
CA ASP A 68 -43.43 13.98 -8.41
C ASP A 68 -43.19 15.18 -9.36
N GLN A 69 -42.18 15.99 -9.09
CA GLN A 69 -41.85 17.22 -9.85
C GLN A 69 -40.63 17.05 -10.75
N LEU A 70 -39.83 16.01 -10.51
CA LEU A 70 -38.61 15.73 -11.30
C LEU A 70 -38.95 15.02 -12.61
N SER A 71 -38.29 15.39 -13.68
CA SER A 71 -38.31 14.60 -14.90
C SER A 71 -37.66 13.23 -14.68
N LYS A 72 -38.00 12.24 -15.51
CA LYS A 72 -37.35 10.90 -15.44
C LYS A 72 -35.85 10.99 -15.66
N GLU A 73 -35.39 11.93 -16.46
CA GLU A 73 -33.99 12.18 -16.76
C GLU A 73 -33.26 12.77 -15.54
N ASP A 74 -33.85 13.78 -14.89
CA ASP A 74 -33.28 14.37 -13.68
C ASP A 74 -33.21 13.36 -12.55
N LEU A 75 -34.28 12.56 -12.35
CA LEU A 75 -34.30 11.49 -11.37
C LEU A 75 -33.18 10.47 -11.64
N HIS A 76 -33.01 10.06 -12.89
CA HIS A 76 -31.94 9.13 -13.27
C HIS A 76 -30.54 9.70 -12.99
N ASN A 77 -30.32 10.96 -13.35
CA ASN A 77 -29.06 11.66 -13.09
C ASN A 77 -28.74 11.77 -11.59
N GLN A 78 -29.74 12.08 -10.77
CA GLN A 78 -29.57 12.16 -9.31
C GLN A 78 -29.25 10.79 -8.69
N ILE A 79 -29.91 9.74 -9.16
CA ILE A 79 -29.60 8.36 -8.68
C ILE A 79 -28.18 7.96 -9.07
N GLN A 80 -27.76 8.23 -10.30
CA GLN A 80 -26.38 7.93 -10.74
C GLN A 80 -25.34 8.71 -9.90
N ALA A 81 -25.61 9.96 -9.56
CA ALA A 81 -24.73 10.75 -8.70
C ALA A 81 -24.60 10.12 -7.32
N VAL A 82 -25.69 9.64 -6.72
CA VAL A 82 -25.68 8.96 -5.43
C VAL A 82 -24.93 7.63 -5.51
N GLU A 83 -25.14 6.83 -6.57
CA GLU A 83 -24.42 5.58 -6.78
C GLU A 83 -22.91 5.81 -6.89
N ALA A 84 -22.49 6.86 -7.60
CA ALA A 84 -21.08 7.25 -7.70
C ALA A 84 -20.50 7.61 -6.33
N MET A 85 -21.18 8.47 -5.55
CA MET A 85 -20.73 8.86 -4.20
C MET A 85 -20.63 7.66 -3.26
N LEU A 86 -21.58 6.73 -3.30
CA LEU A 86 -21.52 5.51 -2.48
C LEU A 86 -20.36 4.60 -2.88
N THR A 87 -20.06 4.53 -4.17
CA THR A 87 -18.92 3.76 -4.68
C THR A 87 -17.59 4.37 -4.22
N ASP A 88 -17.46 5.69 -4.28
CA ASP A 88 -16.28 6.41 -3.85
C ASP A 88 -16.08 6.23 -2.33
N ALA A 89 -17.12 6.43 -1.52
CA ALA A 89 -17.09 6.19 -0.07
C ALA A 89 -16.68 4.75 0.29
N GLN A 90 -17.17 3.76 -0.45
CA GLN A 90 -16.76 2.35 -0.25
C GLN A 90 -15.29 2.13 -0.59
N ASN A 91 -14.78 2.73 -1.65
CA ASN A 91 -13.38 2.63 -2.03
C ASN A 91 -12.48 3.29 -0.98
N ASP A 92 -12.83 4.47 -0.49
CA ASP A 92 -12.10 5.17 0.56
C ASP A 92 -12.07 4.37 1.85
N MET A 93 -13.17 3.73 2.23
CA MET A 93 -13.21 2.84 3.39
C MET A 93 -12.28 1.61 3.20
N ARG A 94 -12.20 1.03 2.01
CA ARG A 94 -11.27 -0.06 1.71
C ARG A 94 -9.81 0.37 1.82
N VAL A 95 -9.49 1.55 1.29
CA VAL A 95 -8.16 2.14 1.42
C VAL A 95 -7.79 2.37 2.89
N LEU A 96 -8.73 2.87 3.70
CA LEU A 96 -8.55 3.02 5.14
C LEU A 96 -8.20 1.69 5.80
N LEU A 97 -8.94 0.64 5.49
CA LEU A 97 -8.66 -0.71 6.02
C LEU A 97 -7.28 -1.24 5.60
N LEU A 98 -6.84 -0.97 4.37
CA LEU A 98 -5.49 -1.33 3.92
C LEU A 98 -4.39 -0.59 4.70
N HIS A 99 -4.57 0.71 4.97
CA HIS A 99 -3.60 1.52 5.71
C HIS A 99 -3.58 1.22 7.21
N LEU A 100 -4.72 0.84 7.80
CA LEU A 100 -4.83 0.47 9.21
C LEU A 100 -4.25 -0.91 9.53
N ARG A 101 -4.02 -1.75 8.53
CA ARG A 101 -3.38 -3.06 8.74
C ARG A 101 -1.97 -2.90 9.30
N PRO A 102 -1.50 -3.87 10.12
CA PRO A 102 -0.15 -3.85 10.66
C PRO A 102 0.88 -3.56 9.58
N THR A 103 1.87 -2.73 9.91
CA THR A 103 2.94 -2.35 8.96
C THR A 103 3.90 -3.49 8.68
N GLU A 104 3.90 -4.47 9.54
CA GLU A 104 4.70 -5.67 9.44
C GLU A 104 3.79 -6.85 9.17
N LEU A 105 4.29 -7.81 8.44
CA LEU A 105 3.59 -9.07 8.19
C LEU A 105 3.41 -9.92 9.47
N GLU A 106 3.84 -9.37 10.64
CA GLU A 106 3.90 -10.08 11.92
C GLU A 106 4.52 -11.47 11.73
N ASN A 107 3.76 -12.53 11.89
CA ASN A 107 4.24 -13.92 11.73
C ASN A 107 3.87 -14.51 10.35
N LYS A 108 3.54 -13.68 9.37
CA LYS A 108 3.15 -14.13 8.02
C LYS A 108 4.28 -13.90 7.01
N THR A 109 4.26 -14.71 5.97
CA THR A 109 5.10 -14.51 4.78
C THR A 109 4.51 -13.43 3.87
N LEU A 110 5.31 -12.91 2.95
CA LEU A 110 4.84 -11.98 1.93
C LEU A 110 3.69 -12.57 1.11
N GLN A 111 3.77 -13.85 0.75
CA GLN A 111 2.72 -14.54 -0.01
C GLN A 111 1.41 -14.56 0.75
N GLU A 112 1.43 -14.96 2.03
CA GLU A 112 0.23 -15.00 2.87
C GLU A 112 -0.39 -13.61 3.06
N GLY A 113 0.45 -12.59 3.25
CA GLY A 113 0.01 -11.21 3.35
C GLY A 113 -0.66 -10.72 2.05
N LEU A 114 -0.02 -10.95 0.91
CA LEU A 114 -0.59 -10.60 -0.40
C LEU A 114 -1.89 -11.35 -0.68
N GLN A 115 -1.94 -12.66 -0.46
CA GLN A 115 -3.16 -13.45 -0.64
C GLN A 115 -4.31 -12.93 0.22
N MET A 116 -4.03 -12.51 1.45
CA MET A 116 -5.05 -11.99 2.35
C MET A 116 -5.65 -10.68 1.85
N ILE A 117 -4.81 -9.71 1.42
CA ILE A 117 -5.33 -8.43 0.92
C ILE A 117 -6.03 -8.59 -0.44
N LEU A 118 -5.52 -9.46 -1.31
CA LEU A 118 -6.08 -9.70 -2.63
C LEU A 118 -7.42 -10.46 -2.57
N ARG A 119 -7.59 -11.41 -1.66
CA ARG A 119 -8.89 -12.06 -1.40
C ARG A 119 -9.92 -11.05 -0.90
N GLU A 120 -9.55 -10.22 0.07
CA GLU A 120 -10.48 -9.19 0.56
C GLU A 120 -10.89 -8.21 -0.54
N LEU A 121 -9.97 -7.88 -1.45
CA LEU A 121 -10.28 -7.06 -2.62
C LEU A 121 -11.29 -7.76 -3.54
N THR A 122 -11.10 -9.04 -3.84
CA THR A 122 -12.03 -9.84 -4.65
C THR A 122 -13.41 -9.97 -3.99
N ASP A 123 -13.45 -10.23 -2.69
CA ASP A 123 -14.70 -10.47 -1.96
C ASP A 123 -15.55 -9.20 -1.79
N LYS A 124 -14.91 -8.03 -1.74
CA LYS A 124 -15.55 -6.76 -1.40
C LYS A 124 -15.59 -5.74 -2.54
N SER A 125 -15.07 -6.07 -3.71
CA SER A 125 -15.09 -5.19 -4.88
C SER A 125 -15.38 -5.98 -6.15
N ASN A 126 -15.79 -5.26 -7.20
CA ASN A 126 -15.97 -5.86 -8.53
C ASN A 126 -14.64 -5.97 -9.31
N ILE A 127 -13.50 -6.00 -8.62
CA ILE A 127 -12.18 -6.09 -9.25
C ILE A 127 -11.79 -7.56 -9.39
N HIS A 128 -11.53 -7.97 -10.62
CA HIS A 128 -10.94 -9.27 -10.89
C HIS A 128 -9.45 -9.30 -10.52
N VAL A 129 -9.03 -10.25 -9.71
CA VAL A 129 -7.65 -10.35 -9.24
C VAL A 129 -6.96 -11.57 -9.82
N VAL A 130 -5.82 -11.36 -10.49
CA VAL A 130 -4.91 -12.42 -10.91
C VAL A 130 -3.68 -12.38 -10.01
N TYR A 131 -3.39 -13.48 -9.31
CA TYR A 131 -2.21 -13.60 -8.46
C TYR A 131 -1.41 -14.84 -8.83
N LYS A 132 -0.10 -14.64 -9.06
CA LYS A 132 0.85 -15.75 -9.26
C LYS A 132 2.10 -15.49 -8.44
N ASP A 133 2.55 -16.47 -7.70
CA ASP A 133 3.82 -16.42 -6.98
C ASP A 133 4.70 -17.65 -7.29
N MET A 134 6.01 -17.41 -7.34
CA MET A 134 7.07 -18.40 -7.54
C MET A 134 8.27 -18.04 -6.65
N VAL A 135 8.02 -17.70 -5.39
CA VAL A 135 9.09 -17.40 -4.43
C VAL A 135 9.17 -18.51 -3.37
N LYS A 136 10.38 -18.74 -2.84
CA LYS A 136 10.60 -19.74 -1.78
C LYS A 136 10.67 -19.06 -0.41
N LYS A 137 11.76 -18.38 -0.14
CA LYS A 137 12.00 -17.68 1.13
C LYS A 137 12.51 -16.27 0.81
N VAL A 138 11.85 -15.28 1.39
CA VAL A 138 12.21 -13.87 1.22
C VAL A 138 12.73 -13.37 2.57
N PRO A 139 13.86 -12.64 2.63
CA PRO A 139 14.31 -11.99 3.86
C PRO A 139 13.23 -11.04 4.42
N LYS A 140 13.04 -11.03 5.75
CA LYS A 140 11.94 -10.30 6.41
C LYS A 140 11.91 -8.81 6.09
N ARG A 141 13.09 -8.18 5.94
CA ARG A 141 13.21 -6.78 5.54
C ARG A 141 12.63 -6.52 4.14
N ILE A 142 12.91 -7.43 3.19
CA ILE A 142 12.39 -7.35 1.82
C ILE A 142 10.88 -7.63 1.80
N GLU A 143 10.41 -8.64 2.55
CA GLU A 143 8.99 -8.97 2.65
C GLU A 143 8.15 -7.76 3.08
N ASN A 144 8.55 -7.09 4.16
CA ASN A 144 7.80 -5.95 4.69
C ASN A 144 7.74 -4.77 3.69
N ASN A 145 8.85 -4.47 3.03
CA ASN A 145 8.89 -3.39 2.05
C ASN A 145 8.08 -3.71 0.79
N LEU A 146 8.20 -4.94 0.24
CA LEU A 146 7.38 -5.36 -0.90
C LEU A 146 5.89 -5.39 -0.55
N PHE A 147 5.53 -5.83 0.65
CA PHE A 147 4.15 -5.79 1.10
C PHE A 147 3.59 -4.36 1.17
N ARG A 148 4.39 -3.41 1.64
CA ARG A 148 4.04 -1.99 1.67
C ARG A 148 3.87 -1.40 0.29
N ILE A 149 4.76 -1.74 -0.63
CA ILE A 149 4.66 -1.32 -2.03
C ILE A 149 3.35 -1.84 -2.64
N ALA A 150 3.00 -3.11 -2.35
CA ALA A 150 1.75 -3.68 -2.82
C ALA A 150 0.52 -2.98 -2.23
N GLN A 151 0.53 -2.66 -0.93
CA GLN A 151 -0.55 -1.90 -0.30
C GLN A 151 -0.74 -0.52 -0.95
N GLU A 152 0.36 0.19 -1.20
CA GLU A 152 0.34 1.51 -1.85
C GLU A 152 -0.21 1.43 -3.28
N PHE A 153 0.25 0.45 -4.08
CA PHE A 153 -0.27 0.24 -5.43
C PHE A 153 -1.78 -0.05 -5.44
N ILE A 154 -2.25 -0.97 -4.58
CA ILE A 154 -3.67 -1.31 -4.46
C ILE A 154 -4.49 -0.11 -4.01
N SER A 155 -3.98 0.67 -3.05
CA SER A 155 -4.61 1.90 -2.59
C SER A 155 -4.81 2.90 -3.74
N ASN A 156 -3.76 3.14 -4.52
CA ASN A 156 -3.79 4.04 -5.67
C ASN A 156 -4.76 3.55 -6.74
N THR A 157 -4.79 2.24 -7.00
CA THR A 157 -5.74 1.65 -7.94
C THR A 157 -7.19 1.85 -7.49
N LEU A 158 -7.50 1.62 -6.22
CA LEU A 158 -8.84 1.80 -5.67
C LEU A 158 -9.32 3.26 -5.71
N LYS A 159 -8.41 4.21 -5.41
CA LYS A 159 -8.75 5.65 -5.37
C LYS A 159 -8.86 6.26 -6.76
N HIS A 160 -7.97 5.90 -7.66
CA HIS A 160 -7.73 6.72 -8.85
C HIS A 160 -7.92 5.99 -10.17
N ALA A 161 -7.78 4.66 -10.20
CA ALA A 161 -7.69 3.95 -11.46
C ALA A 161 -9.05 3.58 -12.08
N LYS A 162 -10.13 3.45 -11.31
CA LYS A 162 -11.41 2.87 -11.78
C LYS A 162 -11.19 1.54 -12.52
N ALA A 163 -10.25 0.75 -12.03
CA ALA A 163 -9.86 -0.51 -12.63
C ALA A 163 -10.88 -1.60 -12.37
N SER A 164 -11.06 -2.51 -13.33
CA SER A 164 -11.85 -3.74 -13.17
C SER A 164 -10.96 -4.97 -12.96
N GLN A 165 -9.64 -4.85 -13.14
CA GLN A 165 -8.68 -5.93 -12.97
C GLN A 165 -7.38 -5.44 -12.37
N ILE A 166 -6.83 -6.25 -11.46
CA ILE A 166 -5.48 -6.12 -10.90
C ILE A 166 -4.74 -7.44 -11.09
N GLU A 167 -3.51 -7.36 -11.57
CA GLU A 167 -2.62 -8.50 -11.70
C GLU A 167 -1.40 -8.32 -10.79
N VAL A 168 -1.03 -9.35 -10.04
CA VAL A 168 0.12 -9.35 -9.14
C VAL A 168 0.95 -10.60 -9.41
N TYR A 169 2.22 -10.37 -9.71
CA TYR A 169 3.20 -11.41 -9.99
C TYR A 169 4.39 -11.26 -9.05
N LEU A 170 4.71 -12.31 -8.34
CA LEU A 170 5.85 -12.38 -7.43
C LEU A 170 6.77 -13.50 -7.88
N TYR A 171 7.96 -13.17 -8.34
CA TYR A 171 8.95 -14.11 -8.85
C TYR A 171 10.26 -14.01 -8.08
N GLN A 172 10.98 -15.11 -8.03
CA GLN A 172 12.32 -15.19 -7.48
C GLN A 172 13.19 -16.06 -8.38
N ASN A 173 14.37 -15.55 -8.67
CA ASN A 173 15.45 -16.32 -9.27
C ASN A 173 16.68 -16.34 -8.34
N SER A 174 17.83 -16.80 -8.81
CA SER A 174 19.06 -16.88 -8.00
C SER A 174 19.72 -15.52 -7.71
N GLN A 175 19.26 -14.43 -8.32
CA GLN A 175 19.88 -13.11 -8.25
C GLN A 175 18.97 -12.05 -7.68
N GLU A 176 17.65 -12.15 -7.91
CA GLU A 176 16.69 -11.11 -7.55
C GLU A 176 15.31 -11.67 -7.21
N ILE A 177 14.56 -10.87 -6.46
CA ILE A 177 13.11 -11.00 -6.25
C ILE A 177 12.44 -9.90 -7.06
N GLN A 178 11.41 -10.25 -7.80
CA GLN A 178 10.62 -9.33 -8.62
C GLN A 178 9.17 -9.31 -8.13
N LEU A 179 8.65 -8.11 -7.86
CA LEU A 179 7.23 -7.85 -7.67
C LEU A 179 6.74 -7.00 -8.84
N LYS A 180 5.85 -7.56 -9.66
CA LYS A 180 5.22 -6.84 -10.75
C LYS A 180 3.72 -6.74 -10.48
N MET A 181 3.17 -5.52 -10.57
CA MET A 181 1.75 -5.26 -10.38
C MET A 181 1.22 -4.41 -11.53
N LEU A 182 -0.01 -4.69 -11.97
CA LEU A 182 -0.68 -4.01 -13.06
C LEU A 182 -2.14 -3.79 -12.72
N ASP A 183 -2.69 -2.67 -13.15
CA ASP A 183 -4.13 -2.42 -13.24
C ASP A 183 -4.53 -2.07 -14.67
N ASN A 184 -5.78 -2.31 -15.01
CA ASN A 184 -6.36 -1.96 -16.31
C ASN A 184 -7.19 -0.66 -16.25
N GLY A 185 -6.91 0.22 -15.32
CA GLY A 185 -7.68 1.44 -15.09
C GLY A 185 -7.42 2.56 -16.08
N VAL A 186 -7.84 3.77 -15.70
CA VAL A 186 -7.75 4.96 -16.58
C VAL A 186 -6.31 5.39 -16.86
N GLY A 187 -5.34 4.97 -16.04
CA GLY A 187 -3.96 5.41 -16.13
C GLY A 187 -3.80 6.93 -16.03
N TYR A 188 -2.57 7.40 -16.08
CA TYR A 188 -2.24 8.82 -15.99
C TYR A 188 -0.94 9.13 -16.73
N ASP A 189 -0.69 10.43 -16.94
CA ASP A 189 0.58 10.91 -17.47
C ASP A 189 1.57 11.08 -16.30
N LEU A 190 2.64 10.28 -16.30
CA LEU A 190 3.68 10.32 -15.26
C LEU A 190 4.35 11.70 -15.11
N ASN A 191 4.39 12.49 -16.19
CA ASN A 191 4.98 13.83 -16.18
C ASN A 191 4.03 14.91 -15.65
N ALA A 192 2.72 14.64 -15.61
CA ALA A 192 1.66 15.55 -15.17
C ALA A 192 1.01 15.11 -13.85
N SER A 193 1.70 14.28 -13.05
CA SER A 193 1.17 13.75 -11.80
C SER A 193 0.88 14.85 -10.77
N THR A 194 -0.24 14.73 -10.07
CA THR A 194 -0.60 15.61 -8.95
C THR A 194 0.30 15.38 -7.74
N ASP A 195 0.35 16.32 -6.80
CA ASP A 195 1.19 16.22 -5.61
C ASP A 195 0.92 14.93 -4.80
N GLU A 196 -0.33 14.51 -4.64
CA GLU A 196 -0.69 13.28 -3.89
C GLU A 196 -0.17 12.01 -4.56
N MET A 197 -0.32 11.88 -5.88
CA MET A 197 0.22 10.75 -6.63
C MET A 197 1.75 10.74 -6.63
N SER A 198 2.36 11.92 -6.66
CA SER A 198 3.81 12.07 -6.54
C SER A 198 4.33 11.57 -5.20
N TYR A 199 3.59 11.79 -4.10
CA TYR A 199 3.94 11.25 -2.77
C TYR A 199 3.90 9.73 -2.72
N GLY A 200 2.86 9.09 -3.25
CA GLY A 200 2.75 7.63 -3.30
C GLY A 200 3.87 6.99 -4.10
N LEU A 201 4.18 7.53 -5.27
CA LEU A 201 5.29 7.06 -6.11
C LEU A 201 6.65 7.26 -5.44
N LYS A 202 6.84 8.38 -4.76
CA LYS A 202 8.04 8.68 -3.99
C LYS A 202 8.22 7.69 -2.84
N ASN A 203 7.17 7.39 -2.10
CA ASN A 203 7.19 6.39 -1.04
C ASN A 203 7.58 5.00 -1.55
N ILE A 204 7.09 4.61 -2.74
CA ILE A 204 7.50 3.36 -3.40
C ILE A 204 8.98 3.40 -3.73
N GLN A 205 9.47 4.48 -4.35
CA GLN A 205 10.88 4.64 -4.71
C GLN A 205 11.78 4.55 -3.47
N GLU A 206 11.49 5.31 -2.41
CA GLU A 206 12.26 5.30 -1.16
C GLU A 206 12.38 3.89 -0.56
N ARG A 207 11.28 3.10 -0.57
CA ARG A 207 11.29 1.71 -0.09
C ARG A 207 12.12 0.79 -0.96
N VAL A 208 12.12 1.01 -2.27
CA VAL A 208 12.93 0.23 -3.20
C VAL A 208 14.41 0.55 -3.00
N ASP A 209 14.75 1.82 -2.79
CA ASP A 209 16.13 2.25 -2.51
C ASP A 209 16.65 1.66 -1.18
N GLU A 210 15.81 1.56 -0.14
CA GLU A 210 16.15 0.87 1.12
C GLU A 210 16.53 -0.60 0.95
N MET A 211 16.02 -1.24 -0.12
CA MET A 211 16.35 -2.63 -0.47
C MET A 211 17.48 -2.74 -1.49
N ALA A 212 18.12 -1.62 -1.87
CA ALA A 212 19.08 -1.54 -2.99
C ALA A 212 18.50 -2.10 -4.30
N GLY A 213 17.20 -1.94 -4.51
CA GLY A 213 16.46 -2.41 -5.66
C GLY A 213 16.31 -1.36 -6.76
N THR A 214 15.51 -1.71 -7.75
CA THR A 214 15.09 -0.81 -8.84
C THR A 214 13.58 -0.90 -9.01
N VAL A 215 12.93 0.21 -9.41
CA VAL A 215 11.52 0.23 -9.79
C VAL A 215 11.32 0.92 -11.12
N GLN A 216 10.46 0.34 -11.94
CA GLN A 216 9.99 0.95 -13.18
C GLN A 216 8.49 1.20 -13.08
N PHE A 217 8.08 2.43 -13.35
CA PHE A 217 6.68 2.84 -13.43
C PHE A 217 6.29 3.00 -14.89
N LEU A 218 5.16 2.44 -15.28
CA LEU A 218 4.57 2.64 -16.60
C LEU A 218 3.09 2.98 -16.40
N SER A 219 2.68 4.12 -16.94
CA SER A 219 1.28 4.53 -16.99
C SER A 219 1.03 5.42 -18.21
N ALA A 220 -0.13 5.27 -18.80
CA ALA A 220 -0.61 6.15 -19.85
C ALA A 220 -2.15 6.21 -19.80
N LYS A 221 -2.73 7.34 -20.16
CA LYS A 221 -4.19 7.54 -20.19
C LYS A 221 -4.89 6.45 -20.99
N GLY A 222 -5.84 5.77 -20.36
CA GLY A 222 -6.62 4.67 -20.94
C GLY A 222 -5.89 3.33 -21.04
N LYS A 223 -4.68 3.20 -20.46
CA LYS A 223 -3.88 1.97 -20.51
C LYS A 223 -3.56 1.37 -19.16
N GLY A 224 -4.13 1.93 -18.08
CA GLY A 224 -3.83 1.50 -16.70
C GLY A 224 -2.44 1.90 -16.24
N THR A 225 -2.03 1.29 -15.13
CA THR A 225 -0.73 1.53 -14.49
C THR A 225 -0.03 0.21 -14.22
N SER A 226 1.29 0.19 -14.29
CA SER A 226 2.09 -0.92 -13.83
C SER A 226 3.34 -0.47 -13.09
N ILE A 227 3.75 -1.28 -12.11
CA ILE A 227 5.04 -1.19 -11.44
C ILE A 227 5.79 -2.52 -11.63
N ASP A 228 7.11 -2.43 -11.81
CA ASP A 228 8.03 -3.57 -11.84
C ASP A 228 9.18 -3.27 -10.87
N VAL A 229 9.13 -3.91 -9.70
CA VAL A 229 10.11 -3.76 -8.62
C VAL A 229 11.04 -4.97 -8.64
N ARG A 230 12.36 -4.72 -8.64
CA ARG A 230 13.40 -5.75 -8.61
C ARG A 230 14.35 -5.49 -7.46
N VAL A 231 14.55 -6.50 -6.64
CA VAL A 231 15.39 -6.43 -5.43
C VAL A 231 16.46 -7.51 -5.50
N PRO A 232 17.76 -7.15 -5.46
CA PRO A 232 18.83 -8.13 -5.52
C PRO A 232 18.88 -8.98 -4.24
N ILE A 233 19.14 -10.29 -4.40
CA ILE A 233 19.38 -11.20 -3.29
C ILE A 233 20.87 -11.14 -2.98
N LEU A 234 21.26 -10.51 -1.88
CA LEU A 234 22.65 -10.47 -1.44
C LEU A 234 23.04 -11.85 -0.89
N ARG A 235 24.10 -12.45 -1.47
CA ARG A 235 24.64 -13.72 -0.99
C ARG A 235 25.18 -13.53 0.43
N GLY A 236 24.47 -14.05 1.42
CA GLY A 236 24.85 -13.98 2.85
C GLY A 236 23.69 -13.73 3.82
N GLU A 237 22.51 -13.39 3.35
CA GLU A 237 21.33 -13.20 4.21
C GLU A 237 20.56 -14.50 4.55
N ASP A 238 20.96 -15.64 3.99
CA ASP A 238 20.30 -16.95 4.23
C ASP A 238 20.64 -17.58 5.58
N ASN A 239 21.47 -16.96 6.43
CA ASN A 239 21.99 -17.56 7.68
C ASN A 239 21.68 -16.74 8.93
N VAL A 240 20.48 -16.19 9.09
CA VAL A 240 20.00 -15.74 10.41
C VAL A 240 18.69 -16.47 10.69
N GLU A 241 18.83 -17.61 11.38
CA GLU A 241 17.75 -18.30 12.09
C GLU A 241 17.20 -17.44 13.24
#